data_bcb6e8436142048d46757ccb55100dce
#
_entry.id   bcb6e8436142048d46757ccb55100dce
#
_cell.length_a   1.000
_cell.length_b   1.000
_cell.length_c   1.000
_cell.angle_alpha   90.00
_cell.angle_beta   90.00
_cell.angle_gamma   90.00
#
_symmetry.space_group_name_H-M   'P 1'
#
loop_
_entity.id
_entity.type
_entity.pdbx_description
1 polymer ?
#
loop_
_entity_poly.entity_id
_entity_poly.type
_entity_poly.pdbx_seq_one_letter_code
_entity_poly.pdbx_strand_id
1 'polypeptide(L)'
;MTTWLHYAPAKGWMNDPNGLVHWQGRHHLFYQYNPDGTEFANQHWGHASSPDLLTWTEHETALFPGPPETAPYDATACFSGCAVAHDDGVSILYTGVLGDAQLPCLARAADDGLSGFVKDPANPLVPAPPAADITEFRDHSVWREAGENGGAGRWRQLVAGARREHGGSVFALSSADLRAWDYDGVFVDRAAAKVPGAVWECPDYFAVGGTGALLVSVIHEDGEEGPAVWWMTGTASDNGFEVRERGVADVGDRFYAPQSYWAADGRRIQFGWIRTHEDPAGLVGPAVGFMSLPRELSVRQGRLHCEPAAELTQLRRAATPLPETGAVHLDEGRVAGELVLDATAADGVRSVVLRSGDGAEMTVSLAAFAGVDAELRLFWDAGIVEVYRGGIAGTWSDLRVAEVAELRLDGGPGAAGGRAQLWELARPDRHTGPAAGHAVA
;
A
#
# COMPACT_ATOMS: atom_id res chain seq x y z
N MET A 1 4.87 18.59 -9.92
CA MET A 1 5.74 18.28 -8.75
C MET A 1 6.39 16.92 -9.00
N THR A 2 7.63 16.71 -8.60
CA THR A 2 8.34 15.43 -8.82
C THR A 2 8.90 14.96 -7.48
N THR A 3 8.39 13.86 -6.96
CA THR A 3 8.93 13.17 -5.78
C THR A 3 10.27 12.51 -6.11
N TRP A 4 11.12 12.35 -5.10
CA TRP A 4 12.39 11.63 -5.23
C TRP A 4 12.27 10.19 -4.75
N LEU A 5 11.57 10.01 -3.63
CA LEU A 5 11.49 8.73 -2.91
C LEU A 5 10.20 7.96 -3.23
N HIS A 6 9.06 8.67 -3.22
CA HIS A 6 7.76 8.07 -3.46
C HIS A 6 7.54 7.82 -4.95
N TYR A 7 7.13 6.59 -5.30
CA TYR A 7 6.81 6.26 -6.68
C TYR A 7 5.49 6.90 -7.11
N ALA A 8 5.48 7.46 -8.31
CA ALA A 8 4.29 7.84 -9.07
C ALA A 8 4.55 7.62 -10.55
N PRO A 9 3.53 7.35 -11.38
CA PRO A 9 3.65 7.31 -12.84
C PRO A 9 4.02 8.69 -13.39
N ALA A 10 4.48 8.75 -14.63
CA ALA A 10 4.84 10.02 -15.28
C ALA A 10 3.63 10.96 -15.46
N LYS A 11 2.42 10.42 -15.52
CA LYS A 11 1.15 11.16 -15.66
C LYS A 11 -0.03 10.33 -15.16
N GLY A 12 -1.20 10.96 -15.07
CA GLY A 12 -2.48 10.29 -14.83
C GLY A 12 -2.83 10.14 -13.35
N TRP A 13 -3.89 9.43 -13.07
CA TRP A 13 -4.33 9.09 -11.72
C TRP A 13 -3.76 7.74 -11.28
N MET A 14 -3.26 7.66 -10.06
CA MET A 14 -2.85 6.42 -9.41
C MET A 14 -3.52 6.31 -8.03
N ASN A 15 -4.05 5.12 -7.71
CA ASN A 15 -4.49 4.81 -6.34
C ASN A 15 -3.87 3.49 -5.88
N ASP A 16 -4.64 2.48 -5.52
CA ASP A 16 -4.21 1.28 -4.82
C ASP A 16 -3.01 0.57 -5.43
N PRO A 17 -2.01 0.15 -4.66
CA PRO A 17 -1.05 -0.84 -5.12
C PRO A 17 -1.76 -2.17 -5.39
N ASN A 18 -1.45 -2.77 -6.51
CA ASN A 18 -2.04 -4.02 -6.97
C ASN A 18 -0.96 -5.03 -7.33
N GLY A 19 -1.27 -6.29 -7.22
CA GLY A 19 -0.46 -7.35 -7.79
C GLY A 19 1.02 -7.32 -7.41
N LEU A 20 1.34 -6.89 -6.19
CA LEU A 20 2.72 -6.85 -5.71
C LEU A 20 3.30 -8.26 -5.73
N VAL A 21 4.45 -8.43 -6.37
CA VAL A 21 5.11 -9.74 -6.47
C VAL A 21 6.62 -9.58 -6.68
N HIS A 22 7.41 -10.49 -6.10
CA HIS A 22 8.81 -10.66 -6.47
C HIS A 22 8.91 -11.75 -7.54
N TRP A 23 9.38 -11.37 -8.72
CA TRP A 23 9.49 -12.28 -9.86
C TRP A 23 10.75 -12.00 -10.66
N GLN A 24 11.45 -13.04 -11.12
CA GLN A 24 12.68 -12.95 -11.93
C GLN A 24 13.73 -11.97 -11.37
N GLY A 25 13.90 -11.97 -10.03
CA GLY A 25 14.87 -11.12 -9.35
C GLY A 25 14.49 -9.63 -9.27
N ARG A 26 13.25 -9.29 -9.53
CA ARG A 26 12.73 -7.92 -9.46
C ARG A 26 11.48 -7.84 -8.57
N HIS A 27 11.30 -6.71 -7.92
CA HIS A 27 10.07 -6.31 -7.27
C HIS A 27 9.15 -5.70 -8.32
N HIS A 28 7.95 -6.23 -8.47
CA HIS A 28 6.93 -5.71 -9.37
C HIS A 28 5.83 -5.04 -8.57
N LEU A 29 5.47 -3.85 -9.00
CA LEU A 29 4.40 -3.00 -8.47
C LEU A 29 3.42 -2.72 -9.61
N PHE A 30 2.23 -3.28 -9.51
CA PHE A 30 1.11 -2.82 -10.32
C PHE A 30 0.28 -1.86 -9.46
N TYR A 31 -0.55 -1.05 -10.10
CA TYR A 31 -1.37 -0.06 -9.41
C TYR A 31 -2.61 0.30 -10.20
N GLN A 32 -3.67 0.66 -9.51
CA GLN A 32 -4.85 1.26 -10.13
C GLN A 32 -4.44 2.52 -10.88
N TYR A 33 -4.84 2.62 -12.14
CA TYR A 33 -4.32 3.65 -13.04
C TYR A 33 -5.37 4.16 -14.01
N ASN A 34 -5.55 5.47 -14.07
CA ASN A 34 -6.21 6.14 -15.19
C ASN A 34 -5.16 6.86 -16.03
N PRO A 35 -4.79 6.34 -17.22
CA PRO A 35 -3.78 6.96 -18.09
C PRO A 35 -4.25 8.23 -18.78
N ASP A 36 -5.57 8.46 -18.85
CA ASP A 36 -6.21 9.48 -19.67
C ASP A 36 -6.59 10.75 -18.90
N GLY A 37 -6.52 10.69 -17.56
CA GLY A 37 -6.91 11.81 -16.71
C GLY A 37 -6.36 11.73 -15.29
N THR A 38 -6.56 12.80 -14.54
CA THR A 38 -6.12 12.94 -13.14
C THR A 38 -7.25 12.71 -12.14
N GLU A 39 -8.28 11.98 -12.54
CA GLU A 39 -9.45 11.65 -11.74
C GLU A 39 -9.63 10.14 -11.66
N PHE A 40 -10.32 9.67 -10.61
CA PHE A 40 -10.71 8.27 -10.48
C PHE A 40 -11.74 7.91 -11.53
N ALA A 41 -11.31 7.30 -12.62
CA ALA A 41 -12.15 6.86 -13.74
C ALA A 41 -11.40 5.83 -14.59
N ASN A 42 -12.14 4.95 -15.28
CA ASN A 42 -11.60 4.06 -16.30
C ASN A 42 -10.33 3.30 -15.84
N GLN A 43 -10.41 2.63 -14.68
CA GLN A 43 -9.24 2.03 -14.05
C GLN A 43 -8.65 0.88 -14.86
N HIS A 44 -7.36 1.04 -15.14
CA HIS A 44 -6.44 0.06 -15.68
C HIS A 44 -5.50 -0.42 -14.56
N TRP A 45 -4.57 -1.31 -14.87
CA TRP A 45 -3.41 -1.56 -14.04
C TRP A 45 -2.15 -1.04 -14.71
N GLY A 46 -1.55 0.01 -14.13
CA GLY A 46 -0.20 0.45 -14.45
C GLY A 46 0.81 -0.55 -13.91
N HIS A 47 2.07 -0.46 -14.37
CA HIS A 47 3.13 -1.39 -13.98
C HIS A 47 4.46 -0.67 -13.83
N ALA A 48 5.16 -0.98 -12.75
CA ALA A 48 6.55 -0.60 -12.51
C ALA A 48 7.34 -1.77 -11.92
N SER A 49 8.65 -1.79 -12.11
CA SER A 49 9.52 -2.77 -11.48
C SER A 49 10.81 -2.17 -10.97
N SER A 50 11.36 -2.79 -9.92
CA SER A 50 12.59 -2.35 -9.27
C SER A 50 13.50 -3.53 -8.93
N PRO A 51 14.83 -3.42 -9.10
CA PRO A 51 15.77 -4.41 -8.60
C PRO A 51 16.05 -4.28 -7.10
N ASP A 52 15.75 -3.12 -6.47
CA ASP A 52 16.28 -2.69 -5.18
C ASP A 52 15.27 -1.90 -4.31
N LEU A 53 13.99 -1.83 -4.68
CA LEU A 53 12.92 -1.03 -4.05
C LEU A 53 13.11 0.51 -4.14
N LEU A 54 14.21 0.99 -4.69
CA LEU A 54 14.57 2.40 -4.77
C LEU A 54 14.53 2.91 -6.21
N THR A 55 15.13 2.14 -7.13
CA THR A 55 15.25 2.47 -8.55
C THR A 55 14.08 1.85 -9.32
N TRP A 56 13.14 2.65 -9.79
CA TRP A 56 11.93 2.16 -10.46
C TRP A 56 12.00 2.38 -11.98
N THR A 57 11.60 1.35 -12.70
CA THR A 57 11.35 1.39 -14.15
C THR A 57 9.83 1.34 -14.38
N GLU A 58 9.26 2.39 -14.95
CA GLU A 58 7.87 2.41 -15.41
C GLU A 58 7.73 1.64 -16.71
N HIS A 59 6.72 0.80 -16.82
CA HIS A 59 6.40 -0.02 -17.98
C HIS A 59 5.09 0.43 -18.64
N GLU A 60 4.75 -0.19 -19.75
CA GLU A 60 3.43 -0.04 -20.37
C GLU A 60 2.33 -0.55 -19.42
N THR A 61 1.12 -0.05 -19.64
CA THR A 61 -0.06 -0.51 -18.91
C THR A 61 -0.25 -2.02 -19.08
N ALA A 62 -0.35 -2.75 -17.96
CA ALA A 62 -0.34 -4.21 -17.96
C ALA A 62 -1.72 -4.83 -18.17
N LEU A 63 -2.79 -4.18 -17.67
CA LEU A 63 -4.17 -4.67 -17.77
C LEU A 63 -5.11 -3.52 -18.15
N PHE A 64 -5.99 -3.79 -19.12
CA PHE A 64 -6.93 -2.83 -19.67
C PHE A 64 -8.37 -3.31 -19.47
N PRO A 65 -9.37 -2.42 -19.29
CA PRO A 65 -10.76 -2.77 -19.47
C PRO A 65 -10.99 -3.44 -20.84
N GLY A 66 -11.84 -4.44 -20.89
CA GLY A 66 -12.15 -5.11 -22.15
C GLY A 66 -13.17 -4.36 -22.99
N PRO A 67 -13.21 -4.60 -24.31
CA PRO A 67 -14.29 -4.09 -25.12
C PRO A 67 -15.62 -4.75 -24.70
N PRO A 68 -16.74 -3.97 -24.62
CA PRO A 68 -18.04 -4.49 -24.14
C PRO A 68 -18.53 -5.72 -24.87
N GLU A 69 -18.17 -5.87 -26.13
CA GLU A 69 -18.62 -6.98 -27.00
C GLU A 69 -17.94 -8.32 -26.69
N THR A 70 -16.71 -8.28 -26.16
CA THR A 70 -15.88 -9.50 -25.93
C THR A 70 -15.55 -9.73 -24.48
N ALA A 71 -15.55 -8.69 -23.64
CA ALA A 71 -15.24 -8.77 -22.22
C ALA A 71 -16.24 -7.89 -21.42
N PRO A 72 -17.55 -8.27 -21.40
CA PRO A 72 -18.56 -7.41 -20.78
C PRO A 72 -18.37 -7.28 -19.25
N TYR A 73 -17.72 -8.25 -18.62
CA TYR A 73 -17.55 -8.31 -17.17
C TYR A 73 -16.56 -7.26 -16.59
N ASP A 74 -15.73 -6.64 -17.42
CA ASP A 74 -14.78 -5.59 -17.01
C ASP A 74 -14.71 -4.40 -17.98
N ALA A 75 -15.76 -4.21 -18.76
CA ALA A 75 -15.81 -3.15 -19.77
C ALA A 75 -15.82 -1.73 -19.15
N THR A 76 -16.15 -1.60 -17.87
CA THR A 76 -16.11 -0.30 -17.17
C THR A 76 -14.72 -0.04 -16.57
N ALA A 77 -14.13 -1.05 -15.91
CA ALA A 77 -12.85 -0.91 -15.22
C ALA A 77 -12.26 -2.26 -14.80
N CYS A 78 -10.95 -2.27 -14.57
CA CYS A 78 -10.23 -3.33 -13.85
C CYS A 78 -9.85 -2.80 -12.47
N PHE A 79 -10.63 -3.15 -11.43
CA PHE A 79 -10.38 -2.73 -10.04
C PHE A 79 -9.33 -3.61 -9.35
N SER A 80 -9.10 -3.30 -8.08
CA SER A 80 -8.00 -3.84 -7.27
C SER A 80 -8.02 -5.35 -7.14
N GLY A 81 -6.85 -5.90 -6.90
CA GLY A 81 -6.59 -7.32 -6.77
C GLY A 81 -5.14 -7.61 -6.46
N CYS A 82 -4.72 -8.86 -6.61
CA CYS A 82 -3.38 -9.32 -6.24
C CYS A 82 -2.71 -10.15 -7.34
N ALA A 83 -1.42 -10.40 -7.19
CA ALA A 83 -0.66 -11.35 -8.01
C ALA A 83 -0.20 -12.55 -7.21
N VAL A 84 -0.12 -13.69 -7.87
CA VAL A 84 0.47 -14.92 -7.32
C VAL A 84 1.45 -15.51 -8.32
N ALA A 85 2.67 -15.80 -7.84
CA ALA A 85 3.64 -16.57 -8.59
C ALA A 85 3.43 -18.07 -8.37
N HIS A 86 3.51 -18.86 -9.43
CA HIS A 86 3.37 -20.32 -9.40
C HIS A 86 4.25 -20.96 -10.50
N ASP A 87 4.24 -22.28 -10.61
CA ASP A 87 5.13 -23.01 -11.51
C ASP A 87 4.97 -22.62 -13.00
N ASP A 88 3.76 -22.19 -13.40
CA ASP A 88 3.46 -21.78 -14.79
C ASP A 88 3.59 -20.26 -15.02
N GLY A 89 4.18 -19.50 -14.09
CA GLY A 89 4.40 -18.06 -14.20
C GLY A 89 3.65 -17.24 -13.15
N VAL A 90 3.16 -16.06 -13.53
CA VAL A 90 2.41 -15.16 -12.65
C VAL A 90 0.97 -15.04 -13.12
N SER A 91 0.05 -15.17 -12.18
CA SER A 91 -1.38 -14.88 -12.39
C SER A 91 -1.81 -13.71 -11.53
N ILE A 92 -2.72 -12.89 -12.05
CA ILE A 92 -3.40 -11.85 -11.28
C ILE A 92 -4.87 -12.20 -11.12
N LEU A 93 -5.39 -11.99 -9.91
CA LEU A 93 -6.82 -11.96 -9.64
C LEU A 93 -7.20 -10.51 -9.45
N TYR A 94 -8.16 -10.02 -10.22
CA TYR A 94 -8.59 -8.63 -10.23
C TYR A 94 -10.11 -8.54 -10.19
N THR A 95 -10.63 -7.38 -9.84
CA THR A 95 -12.07 -7.13 -9.85
C THR A 95 -12.47 -6.55 -11.19
N GLY A 96 -13.20 -7.32 -11.99
CA GLY A 96 -13.82 -6.84 -13.22
C GLY A 96 -15.08 -6.02 -12.89
N VAL A 97 -15.25 -4.86 -13.52
CA VAL A 97 -16.36 -3.94 -13.28
C VAL A 97 -17.19 -3.74 -14.52
N LEU A 98 -18.52 -3.98 -14.40
CA LEU A 98 -19.51 -3.65 -15.40
C LEU A 98 -20.71 -2.98 -14.73
N GLY A 99 -20.86 -1.67 -14.92
CA GLY A 99 -21.86 -0.91 -14.17
C GLY A 99 -21.63 -1.04 -12.67
N ASP A 100 -22.64 -1.52 -11.93
CA ASP A 100 -22.53 -1.74 -10.48
C ASP A 100 -21.98 -3.14 -10.12
N ALA A 101 -21.82 -4.04 -11.09
CA ALA A 101 -21.29 -5.38 -10.85
C ALA A 101 -19.77 -5.36 -10.70
N GLN A 102 -19.27 -5.95 -9.61
CA GLN A 102 -17.85 -6.05 -9.27
C GLN A 102 -17.56 -7.51 -8.96
N LEU A 103 -16.80 -8.18 -9.83
CA LEU A 103 -16.71 -9.64 -9.82
C LEU A 103 -15.26 -10.12 -9.98
N PRO A 104 -14.88 -11.21 -9.27
CA PRO A 104 -13.56 -11.82 -9.38
C PRO A 104 -13.24 -12.31 -10.79
N CYS A 105 -12.11 -11.85 -11.31
CA CYS A 105 -11.56 -12.21 -12.61
C CYS A 105 -10.11 -12.65 -12.49
N LEU A 106 -9.65 -13.43 -13.47
CA LEU A 106 -8.30 -13.97 -13.57
C LEU A 106 -7.66 -13.51 -14.89
N ALA A 107 -6.39 -13.15 -14.83
CA ALA A 107 -5.55 -13.03 -16.01
C ALA A 107 -4.16 -13.62 -15.73
N ARG A 108 -3.50 -14.14 -16.79
CA ARG A 108 -2.18 -14.78 -16.72
C ARG A 108 -1.17 -13.93 -17.45
N ALA A 109 0.02 -13.83 -16.89
CA ALA A 109 1.12 -13.13 -17.55
C ALA A 109 1.35 -13.69 -18.97
N ALA A 110 1.52 -12.80 -19.93
CA ALA A 110 1.80 -13.16 -21.32
C ALA A 110 3.25 -13.59 -21.53
N ASP A 111 4.14 -13.10 -20.66
CA ASP A 111 5.57 -13.37 -20.69
C ASP A 111 6.21 -13.25 -19.29
N ASP A 112 7.48 -13.67 -19.17
CA ASP A 112 8.23 -13.62 -17.92
C ASP A 112 8.59 -12.19 -17.45
N GLY A 113 8.48 -11.20 -18.33
CA GLY A 113 8.71 -9.78 -18.02
C GLY A 113 7.48 -9.10 -17.41
N LEU A 114 6.34 -9.80 -17.34
CA LEU A 114 5.04 -9.29 -16.89
C LEU A 114 4.61 -8.04 -17.68
N SER A 115 4.92 -8.00 -18.98
CA SER A 115 4.65 -6.85 -19.85
C SER A 115 3.17 -6.69 -20.18
N GLY A 116 2.35 -7.73 -19.97
CA GLY A 116 0.90 -7.74 -20.16
C GLY A 116 0.28 -9.02 -19.66
N PHE A 117 -1.04 -9.04 -19.60
CA PHE A 117 -1.81 -10.18 -19.10
C PHE A 117 -2.91 -10.60 -20.05
N VAL A 118 -3.09 -11.89 -20.21
CA VAL A 118 -4.17 -12.51 -20.99
C VAL A 118 -5.29 -12.89 -20.05
N LYS A 119 -6.47 -12.31 -20.23
CA LYS A 119 -7.67 -12.59 -19.44
C LYS A 119 -8.17 -14.01 -19.67
N ASP A 120 -8.58 -14.68 -18.58
CA ASP A 120 -9.13 -16.02 -18.66
C ASP A 120 -10.51 -16.00 -19.36
N PRO A 121 -10.75 -16.88 -20.34
CA PRO A 121 -12.03 -16.91 -21.06
C PRO A 121 -13.22 -17.33 -20.17
N ALA A 122 -12.97 -17.88 -18.99
CA ALA A 122 -14.02 -18.24 -18.03
C ALA A 122 -14.45 -17.07 -17.13
N ASN A 123 -13.84 -15.89 -17.28
CA ASN A 123 -14.24 -14.73 -16.48
C ASN A 123 -15.70 -14.31 -16.71
N PRO A 124 -16.40 -13.81 -15.67
CA PRO A 124 -15.93 -13.71 -14.28
C PRO A 124 -15.96 -15.08 -13.60
N LEU A 125 -14.91 -15.39 -12.79
CA LEU A 125 -14.78 -16.70 -12.13
C LEU A 125 -15.88 -16.95 -11.08
N VAL A 126 -16.36 -15.89 -10.45
CA VAL A 126 -17.50 -15.91 -9.54
C VAL A 126 -18.55 -14.96 -10.11
N PRO A 127 -19.61 -15.47 -10.76
CA PRO A 127 -20.51 -14.65 -11.57
C PRO A 127 -21.49 -13.78 -10.77
N ALA A 128 -21.56 -13.96 -9.45
CA ALA A 128 -22.36 -13.14 -8.54
C ALA A 128 -21.81 -13.29 -7.11
N PRO A 129 -22.05 -12.33 -6.21
CA PRO A 129 -21.76 -12.54 -4.79
C PRO A 129 -22.35 -13.83 -4.27
N PRO A 130 -21.59 -14.68 -3.55
CA PRO A 130 -21.99 -16.04 -3.23
C PRO A 130 -23.11 -16.17 -2.19
N ALA A 131 -23.51 -15.08 -1.53
CA ALA A 131 -24.63 -15.05 -0.60
C ALA A 131 -25.48 -13.78 -0.77
N ALA A 132 -26.80 -13.89 -0.56
CA ALA A 132 -27.76 -12.82 -0.85
C ALA A 132 -27.67 -11.59 0.07
N ASP A 133 -26.98 -11.71 1.21
CA ASP A 133 -26.74 -10.62 2.14
C ASP A 133 -25.43 -9.86 1.86
N ILE A 134 -24.61 -10.32 0.94
CA ILE A 134 -23.40 -9.62 0.49
C ILE A 134 -23.81 -8.47 -0.41
N THR A 135 -23.43 -7.26 -0.02
CA THR A 135 -23.78 -6.02 -0.72
C THR A 135 -22.61 -5.40 -1.49
N GLU A 136 -21.38 -5.68 -1.05
CA GLU A 136 -20.13 -5.29 -1.71
C GLU A 136 -19.21 -6.51 -1.75
N PHE A 137 -18.51 -6.72 -2.89
CA PHE A 137 -17.68 -7.93 -3.08
C PHE A 137 -16.56 -7.64 -4.09
N ARG A 138 -15.40 -7.18 -3.61
CA ARG A 138 -14.25 -6.78 -4.44
C ARG A 138 -12.94 -6.95 -3.72
N ASP A 139 -11.86 -6.72 -4.43
CA ASP A 139 -10.47 -6.76 -3.99
C ASP A 139 -10.04 -8.13 -3.48
N HIS A 140 -8.88 -8.54 -3.89
CA HIS A 140 -8.45 -9.93 -3.71
C HIS A 140 -7.12 -10.03 -2.97
N SER A 141 -7.03 -11.00 -2.05
CA SER A 141 -5.77 -11.48 -1.49
C SER A 141 -5.73 -12.99 -1.66
N VAL A 142 -4.72 -13.50 -2.36
CA VAL A 142 -4.64 -14.93 -2.71
C VAL A 142 -3.30 -15.49 -2.27
N TRP A 143 -3.33 -16.70 -1.70
CA TRP A 143 -2.12 -17.46 -1.36
C TRP A 143 -2.33 -18.95 -1.55
N ARG A 144 -1.24 -19.70 -1.58
CA ARG A 144 -1.29 -21.16 -1.60
C ARG A 144 -1.09 -21.70 -0.19
N GLU A 145 -2.06 -22.44 0.30
CA GLU A 145 -1.98 -23.18 1.55
C GLU A 145 -1.34 -24.55 1.28
N ALA A 146 -0.33 -24.91 2.06
CA ALA A 146 0.29 -26.22 1.93
C ALA A 146 -0.71 -27.33 2.28
N GLY A 147 -0.71 -28.42 1.52
CA GLY A 147 -1.55 -29.57 1.82
C GLY A 147 -1.09 -30.25 3.10
N GLU A 148 -2.04 -30.81 3.86
CA GLU A 148 -1.73 -31.62 5.03
C GLU A 148 -0.94 -32.89 4.64
N ASN A 149 0.04 -33.25 5.46
CA ASN A 149 0.86 -34.45 5.28
C ASN A 149 1.55 -34.57 3.91
N GLY A 150 1.88 -33.44 3.25
CA GLY A 150 2.52 -33.42 1.94
C GLY A 150 1.56 -33.65 0.77
N GLY A 151 0.25 -33.55 0.99
CA GLY A 151 -0.76 -33.57 -0.05
C GLY A 151 -0.71 -32.32 -0.96
N ALA A 152 -1.47 -32.34 -2.04
CA ALA A 152 -1.63 -31.19 -2.91
C ALA A 152 -2.21 -30.01 -2.11
N GLY A 153 -1.50 -28.86 -2.10
CA GLY A 153 -2.01 -27.64 -1.47
C GLY A 153 -3.21 -27.08 -2.26
N ARG A 154 -3.97 -26.22 -1.60
CA ARG A 154 -5.10 -25.49 -2.20
C ARG A 154 -4.81 -23.99 -2.26
N TRP A 155 -5.40 -23.30 -3.20
CA TRP A 155 -5.43 -21.85 -3.22
C TRP A 155 -6.51 -21.35 -2.26
N ARG A 156 -6.18 -20.32 -1.51
CA ARG A 156 -7.11 -19.57 -0.66
C ARG A 156 -7.23 -18.17 -1.22
N GLN A 157 -8.44 -17.64 -1.19
CA GLN A 157 -8.73 -16.27 -1.58
C GLN A 157 -9.54 -15.58 -0.50
N LEU A 158 -9.17 -14.38 -0.17
CA LEU A 158 -10.02 -13.45 0.55
C LEU A 158 -10.54 -12.40 -0.41
N VAL A 159 -11.81 -12.08 -0.29
CA VAL A 159 -12.47 -10.97 -0.98
C VAL A 159 -13.07 -10.06 0.09
N ALA A 160 -12.80 -8.77 0.01
CA ALA A 160 -13.40 -7.81 0.94
C ALA A 160 -14.76 -7.32 0.46
N GLY A 161 -15.47 -6.64 1.32
CA GLY A 161 -16.75 -6.04 1.01
C GLY A 161 -17.61 -5.72 2.22
N ALA A 162 -18.91 -5.92 2.07
CA ALA A 162 -19.89 -5.66 3.12
C ALA A 162 -21.05 -6.64 3.09
N ARG A 163 -21.69 -6.82 4.23
CA ARG A 163 -22.93 -7.56 4.39
C ARG A 163 -24.04 -6.67 4.92
N ARG A 164 -25.26 -6.88 4.44
CA ARG A 164 -26.47 -6.22 4.95
C ARG A 164 -26.56 -6.41 6.46
N GLU A 165 -26.78 -5.33 7.20
CA GLU A 165 -26.86 -5.28 8.66
C GLU A 165 -25.57 -5.62 9.43
N HIS A 166 -24.53 -6.18 8.76
CA HIS A 166 -23.26 -6.53 9.39
C HIS A 166 -22.13 -5.58 9.05
N GLY A 167 -22.23 -4.83 7.93
CA GLY A 167 -21.18 -3.92 7.45
C GLY A 167 -19.94 -4.63 6.95
N GLY A 168 -18.78 -3.98 7.11
CA GLY A 168 -17.50 -4.45 6.60
C GLY A 168 -17.19 -5.89 6.94
N SER A 169 -16.82 -6.67 5.93
CA SER A 169 -16.62 -8.12 6.01
C SER A 169 -15.55 -8.58 5.02
N VAL A 170 -14.89 -9.67 5.35
CA VAL A 170 -13.97 -10.39 4.46
C VAL A 170 -14.52 -11.80 4.27
N PHE A 171 -14.55 -12.26 3.02
CA PHE A 171 -15.08 -13.54 2.61
C PHE A 171 -13.96 -14.48 2.19
N ALA A 172 -14.05 -15.77 2.55
CA ALA A 172 -13.10 -16.79 2.18
C ALA A 172 -13.63 -17.67 1.06
N LEU A 173 -12.73 -17.96 0.11
CA LEU A 173 -12.96 -18.91 -0.96
C LEU A 173 -11.73 -19.85 -1.07
N SER A 174 -11.94 -21.03 -1.64
CA SER A 174 -10.87 -22.00 -1.92
C SER A 174 -10.95 -22.55 -3.33
N SER A 175 -9.80 -22.92 -3.90
CA SER A 175 -9.68 -23.46 -5.26
C SER A 175 -8.53 -24.44 -5.37
N ALA A 176 -8.67 -25.41 -6.27
CA ALA A 176 -7.58 -26.31 -6.65
C ALA A 176 -6.71 -25.73 -7.79
N ASP A 177 -7.24 -24.82 -8.63
CA ASP A 177 -6.68 -24.47 -9.94
C ASP A 177 -6.70 -22.96 -10.27
N LEU A 178 -7.09 -22.08 -9.31
CA LEU A 178 -7.32 -20.64 -9.48
C LEU A 178 -8.52 -20.29 -10.37
N ARG A 179 -9.27 -21.23 -10.88
CA ARG A 179 -10.42 -21.02 -11.79
C ARG A 179 -11.75 -21.30 -11.15
N ALA A 180 -11.88 -22.50 -10.58
CA ALA A 180 -13.10 -22.90 -9.88
C ALA A 180 -12.96 -22.57 -8.39
N TRP A 181 -13.86 -21.73 -7.88
CA TRP A 181 -13.81 -21.25 -6.50
C TRP A 181 -15.04 -21.73 -5.73
N ASP A 182 -14.80 -22.39 -4.61
CA ASP A 182 -15.81 -22.73 -3.63
C ASP A 182 -15.88 -21.65 -2.55
N TYR A 183 -17.08 -21.22 -2.18
CA TYR A 183 -17.30 -20.26 -1.11
C TYR A 183 -17.24 -20.96 0.26
N ASP A 184 -16.25 -20.61 1.07
CA ASP A 184 -16.02 -21.20 2.40
C ASP A 184 -16.79 -20.47 3.51
N GLY A 185 -17.28 -19.23 3.23
CA GLY A 185 -18.02 -18.43 4.21
C GLY A 185 -17.39 -17.09 4.56
N VAL A 186 -17.87 -16.49 5.64
CA VAL A 186 -17.31 -15.25 6.18
C VAL A 186 -16.02 -15.57 6.92
N PHE A 187 -14.90 -14.95 6.48
CA PHE A 187 -13.61 -15.10 7.15
C PHE A 187 -13.56 -14.29 8.46
N VAL A 188 -13.97 -13.03 8.40
CA VAL A 188 -14.14 -12.15 9.57
C VAL A 188 -15.05 -10.99 9.19
N ASP A 189 -15.81 -10.47 10.14
CA ASP A 189 -16.63 -9.27 9.99
C ASP A 189 -16.28 -8.21 11.04
N ARG A 190 -16.86 -7.00 10.88
CA ARG A 190 -16.57 -5.86 11.75
C ARG A 190 -16.90 -6.13 13.21
N ALA A 191 -17.93 -6.92 13.49
CA ALA A 191 -18.37 -7.21 14.87
C ALA A 191 -17.39 -8.16 15.58
N ALA A 192 -16.97 -9.24 14.89
CA ALA A 192 -15.99 -10.19 15.41
C ALA A 192 -14.62 -9.54 15.57
N ALA A 193 -14.21 -8.73 14.61
CA ALA A 193 -12.94 -8.01 14.64
C ALA A 193 -12.93 -6.81 15.59
N LYS A 194 -14.09 -6.22 15.90
CA LYS A 194 -14.24 -4.92 16.58
C LYS A 194 -13.44 -3.83 15.84
N VAL A 195 -13.50 -3.83 14.52
CA VAL A 195 -12.92 -2.85 13.60
C VAL A 195 -14.08 -2.13 12.91
N PRO A 196 -14.10 -0.79 12.81
CA PRO A 196 -15.20 -0.05 12.22
C PRO A 196 -15.36 -0.31 10.72
N GLY A 197 -16.37 0.29 10.11
CA GLY A 197 -16.56 0.43 8.67
C GLY A 197 -17.85 -0.12 8.14
N ALA A 198 -18.48 0.65 7.27
CA ALA A 198 -19.61 0.23 6.47
C ALA A 198 -19.18 -0.81 5.42
N VAL A 199 -18.03 -0.57 4.79
CA VAL A 199 -17.41 -1.46 3.81
C VAL A 199 -15.93 -1.63 4.16
N TRP A 200 -15.41 -2.83 3.94
CA TRP A 200 -13.98 -3.09 3.94
C TRP A 200 -13.49 -3.36 2.52
N GLU A 201 -12.27 -2.89 2.25
CA GLU A 201 -11.59 -3.00 0.96
C GLU A 201 -10.17 -3.53 1.12
N CYS A 202 -9.55 -3.94 0.02
CA CYS A 202 -8.13 -4.28 -0.11
C CYS A 202 -7.62 -5.19 1.01
N PRO A 203 -8.16 -6.40 1.18
CA PRO A 203 -7.70 -7.32 2.21
C PRO A 203 -6.28 -7.78 1.87
N ASP A 204 -5.35 -7.65 2.80
CA ASP A 204 -3.98 -8.15 2.66
C ASP A 204 -3.68 -9.14 3.77
N TYR A 205 -3.57 -10.43 3.42
CA TYR A 205 -3.37 -11.52 4.38
C TYR A 205 -2.02 -12.21 4.18
N PHE A 206 -1.35 -12.45 5.29
CA PHE A 206 -0.17 -13.32 5.34
C PHE A 206 -0.05 -13.99 6.72
N ALA A 207 0.79 -15.02 6.82
CA ALA A 207 1.03 -15.72 8.08
C ALA A 207 2.54 -15.82 8.37
N VAL A 208 2.91 -15.60 9.63
CA VAL A 208 4.28 -15.71 10.15
C VAL A 208 4.26 -16.55 11.40
N GLY A 209 5.01 -17.66 11.42
CA GLY A 209 5.15 -18.51 12.60
C GLY A 209 3.83 -19.02 13.18
N GLY A 210 2.82 -19.27 12.33
CA GLY A 210 1.50 -19.73 12.73
C GLY A 210 0.55 -18.61 13.17
N THR A 211 0.98 -17.35 13.17
CA THR A 211 0.12 -16.19 13.40
C THR A 211 -0.28 -15.57 12.07
N GLY A 212 -1.56 -15.50 11.79
CA GLY A 212 -2.11 -14.76 10.65
C GLY A 212 -2.11 -13.26 10.93
N ALA A 213 -1.80 -12.46 9.92
CA ALA A 213 -1.98 -11.01 9.90
C ALA A 213 -2.89 -10.65 8.73
N LEU A 214 -3.90 -9.84 8.99
CA LEU A 214 -4.85 -9.32 8.01
C LEU A 214 -4.91 -7.80 8.14
N LEU A 215 -4.74 -7.11 7.02
CA LEU A 215 -5.01 -5.67 6.90
C LEU A 215 -6.27 -5.47 6.08
N VAL A 216 -7.03 -4.43 6.41
CA VAL A 216 -8.19 -3.97 5.64
C VAL A 216 -8.22 -2.47 5.58
N SER A 217 -8.66 -1.92 4.46
CA SER A 217 -9.01 -0.52 4.32
C SER A 217 -10.49 -0.33 4.61
N VAL A 218 -10.84 0.78 5.25
CA VAL A 218 -12.17 1.00 5.84
C VAL A 218 -12.84 2.21 5.19
N ILE A 219 -14.01 1.98 4.60
CA ILE A 219 -14.96 3.03 4.27
C ILE A 219 -15.88 3.17 5.50
N HIS A 220 -15.85 4.35 6.12
CA HIS A 220 -16.68 4.67 7.26
C HIS A 220 -18.15 4.90 6.86
N GLU A 221 -19.06 4.81 7.82
CA GLU A 221 -20.44 5.24 7.62
C GLU A 221 -20.51 6.77 7.45
N ASP A 222 -21.55 7.29 6.80
CA ASP A 222 -21.71 8.72 6.56
C ASP A 222 -21.64 9.53 7.87
N GLY A 223 -20.69 10.46 7.93
CA GLY A 223 -20.46 11.31 9.10
C GLY A 223 -19.56 10.70 10.18
N GLU A 224 -19.06 9.49 9.98
CA GLU A 224 -18.02 8.91 10.83
C GLU A 224 -16.63 9.28 10.30
N GLU A 225 -15.74 9.65 11.21
CA GLU A 225 -14.33 9.89 10.93
C GLU A 225 -13.48 8.88 11.72
N GLY A 226 -12.35 8.49 11.17
CA GLY A 226 -11.45 7.58 11.89
C GLY A 226 -10.30 7.08 11.02
N PRO A 227 -9.43 6.23 11.60
CA PRO A 227 -8.34 5.60 10.87
C PRO A 227 -8.85 4.78 9.70
N ALA A 228 -8.23 4.97 8.52
CA ALA A 228 -8.67 4.38 7.28
C ALA A 228 -8.12 2.97 7.05
N VAL A 229 -7.04 2.55 7.73
CA VAL A 229 -6.43 1.23 7.58
C VAL A 229 -6.21 0.57 8.94
N TRP A 230 -6.70 -0.65 9.06
CA TRP A 230 -6.58 -1.46 10.27
C TRP A 230 -5.83 -2.76 10.02
N TRP A 231 -5.10 -3.21 11.02
CA TRP A 231 -4.53 -4.55 11.05
C TRP A 231 -5.17 -5.39 12.14
N MET A 232 -5.22 -6.68 11.90
CA MET A 232 -5.63 -7.72 12.84
C MET A 232 -4.62 -8.84 12.81
N THR A 233 -4.32 -9.43 13.98
CA THR A 233 -3.54 -10.67 14.08
C THR A 233 -4.34 -11.73 14.81
N GLY A 234 -4.11 -13.00 14.45
CA GLY A 234 -4.90 -14.08 15.01
C GLY A 234 -4.61 -15.43 14.39
N THR A 235 -5.60 -16.31 14.43
CA THR A 235 -5.51 -17.66 13.88
C THR A 235 -6.55 -17.85 12.78
N ALA A 236 -6.10 -18.19 11.57
CA ALA A 236 -6.98 -18.60 10.50
C ALA A 236 -7.29 -20.11 10.61
N SER A 237 -8.52 -20.49 10.27
CA SER A 237 -9.00 -21.86 10.19
C SER A 237 -10.06 -21.96 9.10
N ASP A 238 -10.57 -23.15 8.82
CA ASP A 238 -11.71 -23.34 7.92
C ASP A 238 -13.01 -22.68 8.42
N ASN A 239 -13.06 -22.33 9.72
CA ASN A 239 -14.22 -21.67 10.33
C ASN A 239 -14.08 -20.13 10.36
N GLY A 240 -13.05 -19.56 9.75
CA GLY A 240 -12.80 -18.12 9.70
C GLY A 240 -11.54 -17.69 10.43
N PHE A 241 -11.49 -16.43 10.87
CA PHE A 241 -10.33 -15.79 11.49
C PHE A 241 -10.63 -15.36 12.93
N GLU A 242 -10.01 -16.04 13.88
CA GLU A 242 -10.08 -15.67 15.30
C GLU A 242 -9.10 -14.53 15.58
N VAL A 243 -9.62 -13.31 15.70
CA VAL A 243 -8.81 -12.11 15.99
C VAL A 243 -8.36 -12.11 17.44
N ARG A 244 -7.04 -11.97 17.65
CA ARG A 244 -6.43 -11.86 18.99
C ARG A 244 -6.04 -10.43 19.32
N GLU A 245 -5.35 -9.77 18.41
CA GLU A 245 -4.95 -8.38 18.52
C GLU A 245 -5.37 -7.60 17.30
N ARG A 246 -5.52 -6.28 17.43
CA ARG A 246 -5.82 -5.35 16.36
C ARG A 246 -5.27 -3.97 16.65
N GLY A 247 -5.11 -3.17 15.63
CA GLY A 247 -4.68 -1.78 15.75
C GLY A 247 -4.79 -1.03 14.43
N VAL A 248 -4.48 0.24 14.50
CA VAL A 248 -4.38 1.11 13.33
C VAL A 248 -3.07 0.81 12.62
N ALA A 249 -3.11 0.64 11.29
CA ALA A 249 -1.93 0.32 10.50
C ALA A 249 -1.08 1.56 10.18
N ASP A 250 -1.73 2.72 10.03
CA ASP A 250 -1.09 4.00 9.81
C ASP A 250 -1.83 5.09 10.61
N VAL A 251 -1.10 5.82 11.45
CA VAL A 251 -1.68 6.83 12.34
C VAL A 251 -1.81 8.21 11.69
N GLY A 252 -1.37 8.35 10.45
CA GLY A 252 -1.60 9.52 9.63
C GLY A 252 -2.97 9.50 8.96
N ASP A 253 -3.21 10.46 8.07
CA ASP A 253 -4.50 10.67 7.42
C ASP A 253 -4.48 10.42 5.90
N ARG A 254 -3.32 10.03 5.34
CA ARG A 254 -3.15 9.90 3.87
C ARG A 254 -2.96 8.48 3.37
N PHE A 255 -2.64 7.53 4.21
CA PHE A 255 -2.37 6.15 3.81
C PHE A 255 -3.63 5.33 3.61
N TYR A 256 -3.71 4.58 2.50
CA TYR A 256 -4.86 3.73 2.16
C TYR A 256 -4.47 2.51 1.33
N ALA A 257 -5.35 1.51 1.25
CA ALA A 257 -5.29 0.35 0.38
C ALA A 257 -3.93 -0.39 0.35
N PRO A 258 -3.28 -0.67 1.49
CA PRO A 258 -1.98 -1.33 1.45
C PRO A 258 -2.09 -2.76 0.93
N GLN A 259 -1.05 -3.16 0.19
CA GLN A 259 -0.81 -4.53 -0.22
C GLN A 259 0.63 -4.91 0.07
N SER A 260 0.88 -6.19 0.37
CA SER A 260 2.23 -6.68 0.66
C SER A 260 2.53 -8.02 -0.02
N TYR A 261 3.81 -8.36 -0.13
CA TYR A 261 4.30 -9.59 -0.75
C TYR A 261 5.58 -10.08 -0.09
N TRP A 262 5.92 -11.35 -0.31
CA TRP A 262 7.17 -11.93 0.13
C TRP A 262 8.29 -11.60 -0.87
N ALA A 263 9.33 -10.91 -0.40
CA ALA A 263 10.57 -10.73 -1.15
C ALA A 263 11.41 -12.01 -1.13
N ALA A 264 12.41 -12.11 -2.03
CA ALA A 264 13.25 -13.29 -2.14
C ALA A 264 14.06 -13.63 -0.87
N ASP A 265 14.36 -12.62 -0.07
CA ASP A 265 15.08 -12.73 1.19
C ASP A 265 14.19 -13.11 2.40
N GLY A 266 12.90 -13.33 2.14
CA GLY A 266 11.92 -13.71 3.17
C GLY A 266 11.32 -12.55 3.96
N ARG A 267 11.62 -11.30 3.63
CA ARG A 267 10.93 -10.13 4.20
C ARG A 267 9.56 -9.95 3.58
N ARG A 268 8.62 -9.42 4.34
CA ARG A 268 7.31 -8.99 3.84
C ARG A 268 7.35 -7.51 3.54
N ILE A 269 7.31 -7.15 2.26
CA ILE A 269 7.37 -5.78 1.78
C ILE A 269 5.98 -5.28 1.45
N GLN A 270 5.67 -4.06 1.89
CA GLN A 270 4.37 -3.40 1.70
C GLN A 270 4.53 -2.07 0.99
N PHE A 271 3.53 -1.76 0.17
CA PHE A 271 3.23 -0.41 -0.31
C PHE A 271 1.77 -0.07 0.01
N GLY A 272 1.45 1.21 0.10
CA GLY A 272 0.09 1.72 0.21
C GLY A 272 -0.08 2.98 -0.62
N TRP A 273 -1.31 3.34 -0.92
CA TRP A 273 -1.64 4.56 -1.64
C TRP A 273 -1.60 5.77 -0.70
N ILE A 274 -0.93 6.85 -1.12
CA ILE A 274 -0.95 8.16 -0.47
C ILE A 274 -1.96 9.04 -1.22
N ARG A 275 -3.05 9.41 -0.54
CA ARG A 275 -4.19 10.14 -1.08
C ARG A 275 -3.92 11.63 -1.17
N THR A 276 -3.25 12.09 -2.24
CA THR A 276 -2.95 13.50 -2.47
C THR A 276 -4.01 14.26 -3.29
N HIS A 277 -5.04 13.56 -3.80
CA HIS A 277 -6.16 14.20 -4.48
C HIS A 277 -7.02 15.08 -3.53
N GLU A 278 -6.88 14.90 -2.23
CA GLU A 278 -7.50 15.72 -1.19
C GLU A 278 -6.73 17.05 -0.96
N ASP A 279 -5.52 17.18 -1.50
CA ASP A 279 -4.73 18.42 -1.44
C ASP A 279 -5.29 19.46 -2.42
N PRO A 280 -5.05 20.79 -2.17
CA PRO A 280 -5.62 21.84 -3.00
C PRO A 280 -5.32 21.68 -4.50
N ALA A 281 -6.34 21.84 -5.33
CA ALA A 281 -6.23 21.74 -6.77
C ALA A 281 -5.14 22.68 -7.34
N GLY A 282 -4.33 22.17 -8.27
CA GLY A 282 -3.23 22.89 -8.92
C GLY A 282 -1.87 22.71 -8.28
N LEU A 283 -1.77 22.09 -7.10
CA LEU A 283 -0.48 21.65 -6.52
C LEU A 283 -0.06 20.28 -7.03
N VAL A 284 -1.02 19.47 -7.43
CA VAL A 284 -0.79 18.16 -8.02
C VAL A 284 -0.25 18.33 -9.44
N GLY A 285 0.84 17.66 -9.75
CA GLY A 285 1.47 17.69 -11.09
C GLY A 285 0.67 16.92 -12.15
N PRO A 286 1.32 16.45 -13.22
CA PRO A 286 0.68 15.62 -14.23
C PRO A 286 0.23 14.25 -13.71
N ALA A 287 0.73 13.82 -12.56
CA ALA A 287 0.30 12.61 -11.84
C ALA A 287 -0.36 12.97 -10.51
N VAL A 288 -1.40 12.22 -10.13
CA VAL A 288 -2.15 12.32 -8.87
C VAL A 288 -2.09 10.99 -8.15
N GLY A 289 -1.81 11.02 -6.83
CA GLY A 289 -1.57 9.84 -6.02
C GLY A 289 -0.11 9.39 -6.07
N PHE A 290 0.34 8.80 -4.97
CA PHE A 290 1.71 8.29 -4.81
C PHE A 290 1.67 6.97 -4.06
N MET A 291 2.67 6.12 -4.29
CA MET A 291 2.93 4.99 -3.42
C MET A 291 3.74 5.42 -2.21
N SER A 292 3.46 4.83 -1.05
CA SER A 292 4.28 5.00 0.14
C SER A 292 5.73 4.57 -0.12
N LEU A 293 6.63 4.94 0.77
CA LEU A 293 7.94 4.30 0.84
C LEU A 293 7.77 2.78 1.00
N PRO A 294 8.74 1.97 0.54
CA PRO A 294 8.73 0.54 0.81
C PRO A 294 8.80 0.32 2.32
N ARG A 295 7.86 -0.46 2.85
CA ARG A 295 7.72 -0.80 4.26
C ARG A 295 7.99 -2.28 4.48
N GLU A 296 8.65 -2.61 5.57
CA GLU A 296 8.84 -3.99 6.02
C GLU A 296 7.85 -4.31 7.13
N LEU A 297 7.06 -5.36 6.94
CA LEU A 297 6.10 -5.85 7.92
C LEU A 297 6.66 -7.04 8.70
N SER A 298 6.42 -7.05 10.01
CA SER A 298 6.71 -8.20 10.87
C SER A 298 5.64 -8.37 11.93
N VAL A 299 5.51 -9.58 12.46
CA VAL A 299 4.64 -9.86 13.62
C VAL A 299 5.54 -10.17 14.82
N ARG A 300 5.44 -9.35 15.85
CA ARG A 300 6.20 -9.50 17.09
C ARG A 300 5.26 -9.48 18.29
N GLN A 301 5.34 -10.48 19.14
CA GLN A 301 4.47 -10.60 20.32
C GLN A 301 2.97 -10.48 19.99
N GLY A 302 2.56 -11.04 18.84
CA GLY A 302 1.17 -10.99 18.37
C GLY A 302 0.72 -9.67 17.74
N ARG A 303 1.59 -8.68 17.61
CA ARG A 303 1.28 -7.36 17.02
C ARG A 303 1.97 -7.18 15.67
N LEU A 304 1.29 -6.51 14.75
CA LEU A 304 1.90 -6.08 13.50
C LEU A 304 2.86 -4.92 13.78
N HIS A 305 4.05 -5.00 13.22
CA HIS A 305 5.06 -3.94 13.20
C HIS A 305 5.32 -3.53 11.75
N CYS A 306 5.44 -2.24 11.53
CA CYS A 306 5.73 -1.62 10.24
C CYS A 306 6.96 -0.72 10.38
N GLU A 307 8.00 -1.02 9.62
CA GLU A 307 9.27 -0.27 9.61
C GLU A 307 9.61 0.15 8.17
N PRO A 308 10.36 1.24 7.96
CA PRO A 308 10.81 1.59 6.62
C PRO A 308 11.84 0.57 6.15
N ALA A 309 11.76 0.16 4.89
CA ALA A 309 12.68 -0.82 4.32
C ALA A 309 14.15 -0.37 4.48
N ALA A 310 15.03 -1.33 4.76
CA ALA A 310 16.45 -1.06 5.06
C ALA A 310 17.17 -0.39 3.89
N GLU A 311 16.75 -0.62 2.65
CA GLU A 311 17.28 -0.05 1.42
C GLU A 311 17.31 1.48 1.43
N LEU A 312 16.33 2.13 2.07
CA LEU A 312 16.25 3.58 2.18
C LEU A 312 17.51 4.22 2.80
N THR A 313 18.23 3.46 3.64
CA THR A 313 19.49 3.94 4.23
C THR A 313 20.62 4.12 3.19
N GLN A 314 20.54 3.44 2.04
CA GLN A 314 21.51 3.55 0.96
C GLN A 314 21.45 4.93 0.28
N LEU A 315 20.33 5.64 0.43
CA LEU A 315 20.15 6.98 -0.11
C LEU A 315 20.82 8.07 0.73
N ARG A 316 21.23 7.76 1.96
CA ARG A 316 21.87 8.72 2.86
C ARG A 316 23.21 9.21 2.31
N ARG A 317 23.41 10.52 2.29
CA ARG A 317 24.63 11.22 1.87
C ARG A 317 25.37 11.77 3.07
N ALA A 318 25.10 13.01 3.42
CA ALA A 318 25.70 13.72 4.54
C ALA A 318 24.74 13.80 5.72
N ALA A 319 25.26 13.61 6.93
CA ALA A 319 24.51 13.84 8.17
C ALA A 319 24.89 15.19 8.77
N THR A 320 23.91 15.96 9.18
CA THR A 320 24.07 17.19 9.94
C THR A 320 23.42 17.01 11.31
N PRO A 321 24.17 17.16 12.42
CA PRO A 321 23.57 17.16 13.74
C PRO A 321 22.57 18.32 13.87
N LEU A 322 21.41 18.08 14.46
CA LEU A 322 20.50 19.18 14.79
C LEU A 322 21.05 19.97 15.99
N PRO A 323 20.92 21.31 15.97
CA PRO A 323 21.28 22.13 17.10
C PRO A 323 20.33 21.90 18.30
N GLU A 324 20.78 22.21 19.51
CA GLU A 324 19.94 22.07 20.73
C GLU A 324 18.64 22.90 20.68
N THR A 325 18.60 23.94 19.85
CA THR A 325 17.40 24.75 19.59
C THR A 325 16.30 23.95 18.90
N GLY A 326 16.62 22.79 18.31
CA GLY A 326 15.69 21.96 17.57
C GLY A 326 15.24 22.55 16.23
N ALA A 327 15.86 23.65 15.77
CA ALA A 327 15.52 24.27 14.48
C ALA A 327 16.75 24.30 13.57
N VAL A 328 16.55 23.99 12.29
CA VAL A 328 17.59 24.05 11.26
C VAL A 328 17.03 24.69 10.00
N HIS A 329 17.78 25.67 9.46
CA HIS A 329 17.54 26.19 8.12
C HIS A 329 18.31 25.35 7.11
N LEU A 330 17.65 25.04 6.02
CA LEU A 330 18.21 24.28 4.90
C LEU A 330 18.52 25.26 3.77
N ASP A 331 19.81 25.48 3.54
CA ASP A 331 20.26 26.27 2.41
C ASP A 331 19.74 25.62 1.11
N GLU A 332 19.13 26.43 0.24
CA GLU A 332 18.57 25.96 -1.06
C GLU A 332 17.36 25.02 -0.98
N GLY A 333 16.48 25.10 -0.01
CA GLY A 333 15.26 24.30 0.07
C GLY A 333 15.40 22.81 -0.38
N ARG A 334 15.04 21.85 0.44
CA ARG A 334 15.24 20.43 0.13
C ARG A 334 13.94 19.75 -0.24
N VAL A 335 13.90 19.11 -1.39
CA VAL A 335 12.75 18.29 -1.84
C VAL A 335 12.58 17.07 -0.94
N ALA A 336 13.68 16.39 -0.59
CA ALA A 336 13.66 15.16 0.20
C ALA A 336 14.74 15.12 1.26
N GLY A 337 14.46 14.45 2.39
CA GLY A 337 15.42 14.23 3.47
C GLY A 337 14.89 13.25 4.51
N GLU A 338 15.75 12.92 5.47
CA GLU A 338 15.42 12.06 6.59
C GLU A 338 15.91 12.68 7.90
N LEU A 339 15.00 12.79 8.88
CA LEU A 339 15.30 13.10 10.26
C LEU A 339 15.34 11.81 11.08
N VAL A 340 16.42 11.62 11.83
CA VAL A 340 16.58 10.51 12.75
C VAL A 340 16.78 11.04 14.16
N LEU A 341 15.90 10.62 15.07
CA LEU A 341 15.98 10.91 16.50
C LEU A 341 16.21 9.60 17.25
N ASP A 342 17.26 9.50 18.06
CA ASP A 342 17.36 8.36 18.97
C ASP A 342 16.21 8.39 20.01
N ALA A 343 16.00 7.31 20.74
CA ALA A 343 14.88 7.18 21.67
C ALA A 343 14.82 8.35 22.68
N THR A 344 15.96 8.80 23.17
CA THR A 344 16.07 9.90 24.14
C THR A 344 15.69 11.23 23.52
N ALA A 345 16.16 11.53 22.31
CA ALA A 345 15.80 12.76 21.59
C ALA A 345 14.32 12.79 21.23
N ALA A 346 13.77 11.63 20.83
CA ALA A 346 12.37 11.51 20.40
C ALA A 346 11.36 11.72 21.54
N ASP A 347 11.72 11.41 22.79
CA ASP A 347 10.80 11.50 23.95
C ASP A 347 10.36 12.93 24.26
N GLY A 348 11.17 13.95 23.97
CA GLY A 348 10.85 15.34 24.22
C GLY A 348 10.09 16.03 23.09
N VAL A 349 10.00 15.42 21.90
CA VAL A 349 9.43 16.06 20.71
C VAL A 349 7.95 15.73 20.58
N ARG A 350 7.10 16.76 20.48
CA ARG A 350 5.64 16.64 20.33
C ARG A 350 5.18 16.72 18.89
N SER A 351 5.89 17.53 18.09
CA SER A 351 5.61 17.68 16.67
C SER A 351 6.88 18.08 15.90
N VAL A 352 6.85 17.79 14.60
CA VAL A 352 7.83 18.30 13.64
C VAL A 352 7.12 19.28 12.72
N VAL A 353 7.70 20.48 12.58
CA VAL A 353 7.21 21.52 11.67
C VAL A 353 8.16 21.61 10.49
N LEU A 354 7.63 21.46 9.29
CA LEU A 354 8.31 21.67 8.03
C LEU A 354 7.79 22.94 7.39
N ARG A 355 8.67 23.86 6.99
CA ARG A 355 8.31 25.12 6.36
C ARG A 355 8.98 25.26 5.01
N SER A 356 8.24 25.69 4.01
CA SER A 356 8.77 26.07 2.69
C SER A 356 9.33 27.47 2.67
N GLY A 357 10.10 27.79 1.63
CA GLY A 357 10.70 29.12 1.46
C GLY A 357 9.70 30.26 1.27
N ASP A 358 8.49 29.97 0.79
CA ASP A 358 7.38 30.92 0.64
C ASP A 358 6.49 31.05 1.89
N GLY A 359 6.82 30.28 2.95
CA GLY A 359 6.19 30.37 4.27
C GLY A 359 5.03 29.41 4.51
N ALA A 360 4.73 28.48 3.60
CA ALA A 360 3.80 27.41 3.89
C ALA A 360 4.36 26.47 4.98
N GLU A 361 3.49 26.01 5.88
CA GLU A 361 3.89 25.14 7.00
C GLU A 361 3.06 23.87 7.02
N MET A 362 3.72 22.75 7.32
CA MET A 362 3.14 21.46 7.66
C MET A 362 3.58 21.07 9.06
N THR A 363 2.63 20.77 9.93
CA THR A 363 2.89 20.28 11.29
C THR A 363 2.50 18.82 11.42
N VAL A 364 3.47 17.97 11.72
CA VAL A 364 3.28 16.54 11.95
C VAL A 364 3.26 16.26 13.44
N SER A 365 2.13 15.85 13.98
CA SER A 365 1.99 15.47 15.39
C SER A 365 2.63 14.11 15.67
N LEU A 366 3.44 14.04 16.72
CA LEU A 366 4.08 12.80 17.17
C LEU A 366 3.35 12.15 18.37
N ALA A 367 2.14 12.59 18.69
CA ALA A 367 1.38 12.09 19.84
C ALA A 367 1.15 10.57 19.82
N ALA A 368 0.91 10.00 18.64
CA ALA A 368 0.72 8.56 18.47
C ALA A 368 2.00 7.73 18.73
N PHE A 369 3.17 8.34 18.71
CA PHE A 369 4.47 7.73 18.93
C PHE A 369 5.02 7.98 20.34
N ALA A 370 4.26 8.66 21.21
CA ALA A 370 4.72 9.01 22.56
C ALA A 370 4.93 7.77 23.44
N GLY A 371 6.01 7.78 24.24
CA GLY A 371 6.32 6.70 25.17
C GLY A 371 6.85 5.42 24.52
N VAL A 372 7.15 5.43 23.22
CA VAL A 372 7.78 4.31 22.53
C VAL A 372 9.29 4.42 22.68
N ASP A 373 9.92 3.43 23.35
CA ASP A 373 11.38 3.38 23.53
C ASP A 373 12.07 2.83 22.26
N ALA A 374 12.13 3.66 21.22
CA ALA A 374 12.75 3.32 19.95
C ALA A 374 13.19 4.59 19.22
N GLU A 375 14.12 4.43 18.27
CA GLU A 375 14.49 5.46 17.30
C GLU A 375 13.27 5.90 16.50
N LEU A 376 13.17 7.20 16.23
CA LEU A 376 12.17 7.76 15.32
C LEU A 376 12.86 8.14 14.00
N ARG A 377 12.27 7.71 12.91
CA ARG A 377 12.67 8.10 11.56
C ARG A 377 11.52 8.84 10.89
N LEU A 378 11.81 10.03 10.38
CA LEU A 378 10.86 10.84 9.62
C LEU A 378 11.47 11.13 8.25
N PHE A 379 10.76 10.74 7.21
CA PHE A 379 11.10 11.07 5.83
C PHE A 379 10.17 12.15 5.32
N TRP A 380 10.70 13.11 4.56
CA TRP A 380 9.88 14.01 3.75
C TRP A 380 10.32 13.95 2.29
N ASP A 381 9.37 14.14 1.39
CA ASP A 381 9.59 14.11 -0.06
C ASP A 381 8.48 14.88 -0.78
N ALA A 382 8.80 16.07 -1.28
CA ALA A 382 7.86 16.90 -2.05
C ALA A 382 6.49 17.13 -1.36
N GLY A 383 6.50 17.40 -0.04
CA GLY A 383 5.29 17.65 0.75
C GLY A 383 4.60 16.39 1.30
N ILE A 384 5.15 15.20 1.06
CA ILE A 384 4.74 13.96 1.71
C ILE A 384 5.65 13.70 2.89
N VAL A 385 5.09 13.25 4.02
CA VAL A 385 5.84 12.89 5.23
C VAL A 385 5.42 11.53 5.72
N GLU A 386 6.42 10.67 5.94
CA GLU A 386 6.23 9.38 6.60
C GLU A 386 7.07 9.30 7.88
N VAL A 387 6.47 8.87 8.98
CA VAL A 387 7.10 8.72 10.29
C VAL A 387 7.02 7.27 10.76
N TYR A 388 8.11 6.79 11.32
CA TYR A 388 8.22 5.42 11.85
C TYR A 388 8.86 5.45 13.24
N ARG A 389 8.27 4.73 14.20
CA ARG A 389 8.84 4.55 15.55
C ARG A 389 8.32 3.26 16.18
N GLY A 390 9.19 2.30 16.46
CA GLY A 390 8.87 1.08 17.20
C GLY A 390 7.76 0.23 16.58
N GLY A 391 7.71 0.15 15.26
CA GLY A 391 6.72 -0.60 14.51
C GLY A 391 5.41 0.14 14.23
N ILE A 392 5.30 1.40 14.59
CA ILE A 392 4.18 2.28 14.26
C ILE A 392 4.58 3.14 13.07
N ALA A 393 3.70 3.27 12.08
CA ALA A 393 3.87 4.16 10.94
C ALA A 393 2.77 5.22 10.88
N GLY A 394 3.07 6.37 10.27
CA GLY A 394 2.09 7.42 9.98
C GLY A 394 2.48 8.21 8.75
N THR A 395 1.49 8.55 7.93
CA THR A 395 1.64 9.21 6.62
C THR A 395 0.77 10.45 6.53
N TRP A 396 1.37 11.56 6.16
CA TRP A 396 0.71 12.85 5.94
C TRP A 396 1.16 13.47 4.63
N SER A 397 0.36 14.41 4.10
CA SER A 397 0.78 15.25 2.98
C SER A 397 0.30 16.69 3.12
N ASP A 398 1.12 17.62 2.65
CA ASP A 398 0.77 19.00 2.33
C ASP A 398 1.67 19.46 1.17
N LEU A 399 1.15 19.38 -0.03
CA LEU A 399 1.93 19.65 -1.26
C LEU A 399 2.36 21.12 -1.40
N ARG A 400 1.88 22.04 -0.54
CA ARG A 400 2.38 23.41 -0.44
C ARG A 400 3.81 23.46 0.11
N VAL A 401 4.23 22.42 0.86
CA VAL A 401 5.56 22.30 1.47
C VAL A 401 6.46 21.37 0.64
N ALA A 402 6.46 21.57 -0.68
CA ALA A 402 7.19 20.72 -1.62
C ALA A 402 8.72 20.77 -1.45
N GLU A 403 9.24 21.90 -1.02
CA GLU A 403 10.66 22.11 -0.71
C GLU A 403 10.78 22.66 0.70
N VAL A 404 11.45 21.91 1.57
CA VAL A 404 11.63 22.28 2.97
C VAL A 404 12.82 23.22 3.12
N ALA A 405 12.58 24.47 3.54
CA ALA A 405 13.59 25.47 3.84
C ALA A 405 13.93 25.56 5.34
N GLU A 406 13.00 25.13 6.20
CA GLU A 406 13.22 25.08 7.65
C GLU A 406 12.54 23.84 8.23
N LEU A 407 13.25 23.14 9.12
CA LEU A 407 12.71 22.09 9.96
C LEU A 407 12.85 22.50 11.43
N ARG A 408 11.75 22.36 12.19
CA ARG A 408 11.73 22.68 13.62
C ARG A 408 11.06 21.56 14.42
N LEU A 409 11.66 21.24 15.57
CA LEU A 409 11.13 20.30 16.55
C LEU A 409 10.43 21.09 17.68
N ASP A 410 9.15 20.86 17.88
CA ASP A 410 8.43 21.46 19.00
C ASP A 410 8.50 20.54 20.24
N GLY A 411 9.00 21.08 21.34
CA GLY A 411 9.28 20.37 22.58
C GLY A 411 10.78 20.22 22.89
N GLY A 412 11.59 20.37 21.88
CA GLY A 412 13.05 20.25 21.93
C GLY A 412 13.54 18.79 21.93
N PRO A 413 14.70 18.48 21.34
CA PRO A 413 15.36 17.21 21.57
C PRO A 413 15.65 17.16 23.07
N GLY A 414 15.13 16.13 23.76
CA GLY A 414 15.09 16.03 25.22
C GLY A 414 16.39 16.54 25.88
N ALA A 415 16.26 17.30 26.94
CA ALA A 415 17.33 18.01 27.67
C ALA A 415 18.47 17.13 28.22
N ALA A 416 18.54 15.86 27.84
CA ALA A 416 19.41 14.83 28.40
C ALA A 416 20.42 14.20 27.42
N GLY A 417 20.80 14.89 26.33
CA GLY A 417 21.91 14.44 25.49
C GLY A 417 21.58 13.41 24.41
N GLY A 418 20.30 13.32 23.98
CA GLY A 418 19.90 12.51 22.85
C GLY A 418 20.47 13.00 21.51
N ARG A 419 20.61 12.12 20.52
CA ARG A 419 21.16 12.43 19.20
C ARG A 419 20.03 12.67 18.21
N ALA A 420 20.07 13.82 17.54
CA ALA A 420 19.22 14.15 16.42
C ALA A 420 20.10 14.39 15.18
N GLN A 421 19.79 13.71 14.07
CA GLN A 421 20.55 13.78 12.84
C GLN A 421 19.63 14.04 11.66
N LEU A 422 20.04 14.97 10.82
CA LEU A 422 19.39 15.26 9.55
C LEU A 422 20.24 14.69 8.42
N TRP A 423 19.66 13.83 7.61
CA TRP A 423 20.31 13.23 6.46
C TRP A 423 19.85 13.88 5.16
N GLU A 424 20.81 14.27 4.36
CA GLU A 424 20.57 14.53 2.95
C GLU A 424 20.41 13.20 2.22
N LEU A 425 19.37 13.08 1.36
CA LEU A 425 19.11 11.87 0.59
C LEU A 425 19.45 12.09 -0.89
N ALA A 426 20.02 11.04 -1.50
CA ALA A 426 20.21 11.00 -2.93
C ALA A 426 18.86 10.76 -3.62
N ARG A 427 18.69 11.35 -4.78
CA ARG A 427 17.59 11.00 -5.67
C ARG A 427 17.90 9.67 -6.35
N PRO A 428 17.04 8.63 -6.21
CA PRO A 428 17.17 7.40 -6.98
C PRO A 428 16.95 7.65 -8.48
N ASP A 429 17.53 6.82 -9.31
CA ASP A 429 17.27 6.86 -10.75
C ASP A 429 15.86 6.35 -11.07
N ARG A 430 15.20 7.00 -12.01
CA ARG A 430 13.92 6.54 -12.58
C ARG A 430 14.10 6.36 -14.08
N HIS A 431 13.61 5.23 -14.59
CA HIS A 431 13.71 4.89 -16.00
C HIS A 431 12.31 4.65 -16.57
N THR A 432 12.08 5.10 -17.81
CA THR A 432 10.99 4.59 -18.63
C THR A 432 11.54 3.36 -19.35
N GLY A 433 10.87 2.21 -19.22
CA GLY A 433 11.22 1.00 -19.96
C GLY A 433 11.15 1.25 -21.47
N PRO A 434 11.88 0.48 -22.28
CA PRO A 434 11.72 0.54 -23.73
C PRO A 434 10.26 0.23 -24.06
N ALA A 435 9.63 1.10 -24.88
CA ALA A 435 8.30 0.85 -25.41
C ALA A 435 8.31 -0.54 -26.07
N ALA A 436 7.46 -1.46 -25.63
CA ALA A 436 7.29 -2.74 -26.29
C ALA A 436 6.85 -2.44 -27.73
N GLY A 437 7.73 -2.72 -28.69
CA GLY A 437 7.41 -2.50 -30.09
C GLY A 437 6.14 -3.28 -30.41
N HIS A 438 5.06 -2.58 -30.74
CA HIS A 438 3.85 -3.18 -31.27
C HIS A 438 4.21 -3.93 -32.55
N ALA A 439 4.46 -5.22 -32.45
CA ALA A 439 4.33 -6.10 -33.59
C ALA A 439 2.83 -6.30 -33.82
N VAL A 440 2.24 -5.39 -34.60
CA VAL A 440 0.93 -5.61 -35.21
C VAL A 440 1.14 -6.71 -36.25
N ALA A 441 0.60 -7.88 -36.02
CA ALA A 441 0.37 -8.92 -37.00
C ALA A 441 -1.09 -9.40 -36.88
#